data_e55007a0e0be15a1ffc0ca0725b9bb51
#
_entry.id   e55007a0e0be15a1ffc0ca0725b9bb51
#
_cell.length_a   1.000
_cell.length_b   1.000
_cell.length_c   1.000
_cell.angle_alpha   90.00
_cell.angle_beta   90.00
_cell.angle_gamma   90.00
#
_symmetry.space_group_name_H-M   'P 1'
#
loop_
_entity.id
_entity.type
_entity.pdbx_description
1 polymer ?
#
loop_
_entity_poly.entity_id
_entity_poly.type
_entity_poly.pdbx_seq_one_letter_code
_entity_poly.pdbx_strand_id
1 'polypeptide(L)'
;MNRIFALLLFIPLFTQAQFKITVSRTKDPVYFRGTLFDEKNYLAKDTVRGTLLTSKTPIKGGIYYLQFAPSKERIYFNIENNDQFALTFSGPAYVASAHSSDPKNEVFLNYQRLEKSFAVIDSLYQVEIARGRKFKFAEKAAFFQSKTSSLVAFRKKSLLSLPPSSTLALYFKSLNSLDESVPNRTDYAARMRFFAKIPFSDGKLLFTPVFRSLLVEYLSYYPLQADSIRVGVEKAMSKIDCGAKSYPFVFDYFSSVMKNRNIVGNTEGYAWFLTKYGVGNACGAFTAAQKKAFKEEAEKLSALKSNAVAANIVLKDTAGATQDLHKFASENDYTLLMFYAPTCDHCQKEVPEIDSTTSVISRIMNLKIGRFAVCNEPGVSRAVWLDFISKYRVNTNVLHVDLPANSPLRSTYDAFSNPTFYLLNRKGEIVAKKISPTTLRKYFAGLKSARPNVP
;
A
#
# COMPACT_ATOMS: atom_id res chain seq x y z
N MET A 1 -57.17 -45.59 24.76
CA MET A 1 -55.85 -45.05 25.17
C MET A 1 -55.31 -44.21 24.05
N ASN A 2 -55.66 -42.90 24.05
CA ASN A 2 -55.20 -41.93 23.02
C ASN A 2 -53.94 -41.33 23.54
N ARG A 3 -52.82 -41.55 22.80
CA ARG A 3 -51.57 -40.82 23.00
C ARG A 3 -51.58 -39.63 22.08
N ILE A 4 -51.76 -38.44 22.66
CA ILE A 4 -51.54 -37.15 21.97
C ILE A 4 -50.02 -36.91 21.89
N PHE A 5 -49.45 -36.97 20.67
CA PHE A 5 -48.09 -36.51 20.42
C PHE A 5 -48.11 -34.98 20.28
N ALA A 6 -47.63 -34.30 21.30
CA ALA A 6 -47.36 -32.87 21.19
C ALA A 6 -46.11 -32.63 20.32
N LEU A 7 -46.36 -32.18 19.11
CA LEU A 7 -45.30 -31.74 18.20
C LEU A 7 -44.77 -30.36 18.68
N LEU A 8 -43.70 -30.37 19.47
CA LEU A 8 -42.96 -29.15 19.81
C LEU A 8 -42.30 -28.61 18.53
N LEU A 9 -42.94 -27.64 17.89
CA LEU A 9 -42.36 -26.81 16.83
C LEU A 9 -41.20 -25.99 17.45
N PHE A 10 -40.00 -26.49 17.31
CA PHE A 10 -38.80 -25.67 17.48
C PHE A 10 -38.77 -24.63 16.36
N ILE A 11 -39.33 -23.44 16.61
CA ILE A 11 -39.07 -22.26 15.79
C ILE A 11 -37.65 -21.81 16.14
N PRO A 12 -36.68 -21.91 15.26
CA PRO A 12 -35.37 -21.28 15.50
C PRO A 12 -35.62 -19.78 15.54
N LEU A 13 -35.56 -19.20 16.73
CA LEU A 13 -35.42 -17.76 16.91
C LEU A 13 -34.06 -17.37 16.34
N PHE A 14 -34.03 -17.17 15.02
CA PHE A 14 -32.97 -16.39 14.40
C PHE A 14 -33.14 -14.94 14.88
N THR A 15 -32.50 -14.60 15.99
CA THR A 15 -32.26 -13.21 16.34
C THR A 15 -31.37 -12.61 15.28
N GLN A 16 -31.96 -12.11 14.20
CA GLN A 16 -31.26 -11.27 13.23
C GLN A 16 -30.80 -10.04 13.99
N ALA A 17 -29.52 -9.91 14.18
CA ALA A 17 -28.93 -8.70 14.72
C ALA A 17 -29.19 -7.56 13.74
N GLN A 18 -30.30 -6.88 13.92
CA GLN A 18 -30.71 -5.71 13.16
C GLN A 18 -30.25 -4.47 13.92
N PHE A 19 -29.44 -3.62 13.31
CA PHE A 19 -29.28 -2.28 13.88
C PHE A 19 -30.39 -1.37 13.37
N LYS A 20 -30.75 -0.39 14.20
CA LYS A 20 -31.72 0.63 13.88
C LYS A 20 -31.16 2.00 14.24
N ILE A 21 -30.80 2.79 13.24
CA ILE A 21 -30.28 4.14 13.44
C ILE A 21 -31.25 5.12 12.80
N THR A 22 -31.82 6.02 13.61
CA THR A 22 -32.61 7.13 13.13
C THR A 22 -31.68 8.29 12.82
N VAL A 23 -31.77 8.83 11.61
CA VAL A 23 -30.93 9.95 11.15
C VAL A 23 -31.75 11.19 10.84
N SER A 24 -31.17 12.37 10.99
CA SER A 24 -31.82 13.62 10.60
C SER A 24 -32.13 13.65 9.10
N ARG A 25 -33.24 14.28 8.75
CA ARG A 25 -33.57 14.53 7.34
C ARG A 25 -32.64 15.57 6.78
N THR A 26 -32.11 15.32 5.58
CA THR A 26 -31.27 16.28 4.85
C THR A 26 -31.69 16.33 3.39
N LYS A 27 -31.43 17.46 2.73
CA LYS A 27 -31.64 17.62 1.27
C LYS A 27 -30.44 17.03 0.49
N ASP A 28 -29.29 16.94 1.12
CA ASP A 28 -28.08 16.41 0.48
C ASP A 28 -28.12 14.89 0.38
N PRO A 29 -27.63 14.31 -0.70
CA PRO A 29 -27.42 12.86 -0.78
C PRO A 29 -26.46 12.37 0.31
N VAL A 30 -26.85 11.33 1.02
CA VAL A 30 -26.08 10.73 2.10
C VAL A 30 -25.78 9.28 1.78
N TYR A 31 -24.52 8.90 1.96
CA TYR A 31 -24.04 7.53 1.74
C TYR A 31 -23.61 6.90 3.07
N PHE A 32 -24.18 5.74 3.38
CA PHE A 32 -23.77 4.93 4.51
C PHE A 32 -22.67 3.97 4.11
N ARG A 33 -21.59 3.91 4.90
CA ARG A 33 -20.43 3.06 4.64
C ARG A 33 -19.83 2.52 5.93
N GLY A 34 -19.31 1.28 5.87
CA GLY A 34 -18.50 0.70 6.94
C GLY A 34 -17.03 0.68 6.55
N THR A 35 -16.15 0.89 7.50
CA THR A 35 -14.70 0.78 7.28
C THR A 35 -14.27 -0.69 7.26
N LEU A 36 -13.29 -1.00 6.42
CA LEU A 36 -12.70 -2.33 6.30
C LEU A 36 -11.21 -2.18 6.02
N PHE A 37 -10.36 -2.47 7.00
CA PHE A 37 -8.91 -2.35 6.95
C PHE A 37 -8.38 -0.92 6.82
N ASP A 38 -8.97 -0.11 5.98
CA ASP A 38 -8.73 1.33 5.81
C ASP A 38 -10.00 2.04 5.35
N GLU A 39 -9.91 3.34 5.05
CA GLU A 39 -11.05 4.13 4.56
C GLU A 39 -11.36 3.91 3.07
N LYS A 40 -10.54 3.18 2.33
CA LYS A 40 -10.73 2.91 0.89
C LYS A 40 -11.56 1.65 0.66
N ASN A 41 -11.47 0.69 1.58
CA ASN A 41 -12.25 -0.53 1.55
C ASN A 41 -13.55 -0.34 2.34
N TYR A 42 -14.66 -0.90 1.85
CA TYR A 42 -15.97 -0.71 2.45
C TYR A 42 -16.57 -2.05 2.84
N LEU A 43 -17.01 -2.15 4.11
CA LEU A 43 -17.79 -3.28 4.60
C LEU A 43 -19.24 -3.21 4.12
N ALA A 44 -19.82 -2.01 4.12
CA ALA A 44 -21.17 -1.73 3.62
C ALA A 44 -21.15 -0.49 2.73
N LYS A 45 -22.01 -0.46 1.71
CA LYS A 45 -22.16 0.68 0.81
C LYS A 45 -23.63 0.79 0.44
N ASP A 46 -24.30 1.80 0.96
CA ASP A 46 -25.71 2.06 0.66
C ASP A 46 -25.96 3.57 0.58
N THR A 47 -27.07 3.93 -0.09
CA THR A 47 -27.56 5.30 -0.11
C THR A 47 -28.65 5.42 0.94
N VAL A 48 -28.54 6.42 1.80
CA VAL A 48 -29.55 6.66 2.85
C VAL A 48 -30.82 7.21 2.19
N ARG A 49 -31.92 6.49 2.37
CA ARG A 49 -33.24 6.91 1.89
C ARG A 49 -34.15 7.16 3.10
N GLY A 50 -34.52 8.43 3.30
CA GLY A 50 -35.37 8.81 4.45
C GLY A 50 -34.56 9.02 5.74
N THR A 51 -35.21 8.73 6.88
CA THR A 51 -34.68 9.01 8.22
C THR A 51 -34.30 7.76 9.00
N LEU A 52 -34.36 6.60 8.39
CA LEU A 52 -34.09 5.32 9.06
C LEU A 52 -33.06 4.51 8.28
N LEU A 53 -31.98 4.19 8.97
CA LEU A 53 -30.98 3.23 8.53
C LEU A 53 -31.24 1.90 9.23
N THR A 54 -31.46 0.86 8.45
CA THR A 54 -31.60 -0.51 8.96
C THR A 54 -30.81 -1.44 8.05
N SER A 55 -30.28 -2.51 8.61
CA SER A 55 -29.76 -3.63 7.82
C SER A 55 -30.68 -4.82 7.94
N LYS A 56 -30.99 -5.45 6.80
CA LYS A 56 -31.68 -6.74 6.75
C LYS A 56 -30.72 -7.90 7.02
N THR A 57 -29.42 -7.66 6.87
CA THR A 57 -28.36 -8.62 7.14
C THR A 57 -27.60 -8.20 8.40
N PRO A 58 -27.17 -9.15 9.24
CA PRO A 58 -26.32 -8.84 10.38
C PRO A 58 -25.09 -8.08 9.91
N ILE A 59 -24.83 -6.92 10.49
CA ILE A 59 -23.58 -6.20 10.28
C ILE A 59 -22.60 -6.54 11.41
N LYS A 60 -21.34 -6.42 11.09
CA LYS A 60 -20.29 -6.62 12.08
C LYS A 60 -20.08 -5.35 12.87
N GLY A 61 -19.78 -5.48 14.17
CA GLY A 61 -19.33 -4.37 14.99
C GLY A 61 -18.12 -3.69 14.35
N GLY A 62 -18.13 -2.35 14.29
CA GLY A 62 -17.07 -1.61 13.60
C GLY A 62 -17.32 -0.12 13.56
N ILE A 63 -16.39 0.59 12.92
CA ILE A 63 -16.51 2.02 12.65
C ILE A 63 -17.19 2.21 11.29
N TYR A 64 -18.29 2.92 11.31
CA TYR A 64 -19.10 3.27 10.14
C TYR A 64 -19.12 4.77 9.98
N TYR A 65 -19.54 5.25 8.79
CA TYR A 65 -19.72 6.68 8.57
C TYR A 65 -20.86 7.00 7.61
N LEU A 66 -21.43 8.19 7.79
CA LEU A 66 -22.24 8.86 6.79
C LEU A 66 -21.36 9.83 6.01
N GLN A 67 -21.43 9.78 4.70
CA GLN A 67 -20.73 10.73 3.83
C GLN A 67 -21.78 11.58 3.09
N PHE A 68 -21.63 12.89 3.18
CA PHE A 68 -22.51 13.87 2.58
C PHE A 68 -21.96 14.38 1.24
N ALA A 69 -22.79 14.44 0.23
CA ALA A 69 -22.45 15.07 -1.05
C ALA A 69 -23.12 16.47 -1.14
N PRO A 70 -22.48 17.49 -1.74
CA PRO A 70 -21.19 17.46 -2.42
C PRO A 70 -19.99 17.69 -1.49
N SER A 71 -20.23 18.07 -0.20
CA SER A 71 -19.17 18.49 0.77
C SER A 71 -18.12 17.44 1.02
N LYS A 72 -18.42 16.15 0.81
CA LYS A 72 -17.61 14.99 1.18
C LYS A 72 -17.33 14.87 2.69
N GLU A 73 -18.00 15.67 3.52
CA GLU A 73 -17.91 15.60 4.96
C GLU A 73 -18.38 14.23 5.46
N ARG A 74 -17.78 13.72 6.53
CA ARG A 74 -18.08 12.40 7.09
C ARG A 74 -18.38 12.52 8.58
N ILE A 75 -19.45 11.86 9.02
CA ILE A 75 -19.72 11.62 10.44
C ILE A 75 -19.43 10.15 10.70
N TYR A 76 -18.42 9.87 11.52
CA TYR A 76 -18.09 8.51 11.95
C TYR A 76 -18.86 8.14 13.22
N PHE A 77 -19.25 6.90 13.32
CA PHE A 77 -19.89 6.32 14.50
C PHE A 77 -19.57 4.84 14.62
N ASN A 78 -19.61 4.34 15.84
CA ASN A 78 -19.40 2.94 16.14
C ASN A 78 -20.75 2.21 16.13
N ILE A 79 -20.81 1.05 15.51
CA ILE A 79 -21.94 0.13 15.65
C ILE A 79 -21.41 -1.16 16.24
N GLU A 80 -22.00 -1.60 17.33
CA GLU A 80 -21.85 -2.95 17.87
C GLU A 80 -23.13 -3.77 17.57
N ASN A 81 -23.12 -5.05 17.88
CA ASN A 81 -24.29 -5.90 17.63
C ASN A 81 -25.51 -5.39 18.38
N ASN A 82 -26.65 -5.33 17.69
CA ASN A 82 -27.96 -4.90 18.21
C ASN A 82 -28.05 -3.44 18.66
N ASP A 83 -27.10 -2.55 18.28
CA ASP A 83 -27.19 -1.15 18.63
C ASP A 83 -28.43 -0.48 18.00
N GLN A 84 -29.12 0.32 18.82
CA GLN A 84 -30.23 1.17 18.40
C GLN A 84 -30.00 2.57 18.97
N PHE A 85 -29.90 3.57 18.11
CA PHE A 85 -29.69 4.95 18.53
C PHE A 85 -30.18 5.95 17.47
N ALA A 86 -30.34 7.20 17.90
CA ALA A 86 -30.57 8.33 17.01
C ALA A 86 -29.27 9.09 16.76
N LEU A 87 -29.06 9.47 15.50
CA LEU A 87 -27.98 10.33 15.08
C LEU A 87 -28.61 11.60 14.44
N THR A 88 -28.51 12.73 15.11
CA THR A 88 -29.05 14.01 14.66
C THR A 88 -27.93 14.90 14.15
N PHE A 89 -28.21 15.64 13.09
CA PHE A 89 -27.26 16.58 12.48
C PHE A 89 -28.00 17.61 11.61
N SER A 90 -27.35 18.72 11.31
CA SER A 90 -27.86 19.75 10.39
C SER A 90 -26.74 20.26 9.47
N GLY A 91 -27.05 20.49 8.19
CA GLY A 91 -26.09 21.06 7.25
C GLY A 91 -25.95 22.58 7.38
N PRO A 92 -24.86 23.18 6.81
CA PRO A 92 -23.78 22.53 6.12
C PRO A 92 -22.64 22.00 7.00
N ALA A 93 -22.70 22.21 8.33
CA ALA A 93 -21.65 21.82 9.28
C ALA A 93 -21.98 20.49 9.97
N TYR A 94 -22.06 19.40 9.21
CA TYR A 94 -22.58 18.12 9.67
C TYR A 94 -21.87 17.57 10.91
N VAL A 95 -20.53 17.53 10.92
CA VAL A 95 -19.77 17.02 12.09
C VAL A 95 -19.96 17.90 13.32
N ALA A 96 -19.96 19.24 13.13
CA ALA A 96 -20.08 20.18 14.26
C ALA A 96 -21.46 20.09 14.94
N SER A 97 -22.52 19.82 14.15
CA SER A 97 -23.91 19.74 14.62
C SER A 97 -24.36 18.31 14.98
N ALA A 98 -23.51 17.31 14.78
CA ALA A 98 -23.86 15.92 15.01
C ALA A 98 -23.99 15.60 16.49
N HIS A 99 -25.08 14.92 16.89
CA HIS A 99 -25.31 14.39 18.22
C HIS A 99 -25.86 12.96 18.14
N SER A 100 -25.54 12.15 19.14
CA SER A 100 -26.03 10.78 19.25
C SER A 100 -26.74 10.54 20.57
N SER A 101 -27.85 9.78 20.53
CA SER A 101 -28.50 9.30 21.76
C SER A 101 -27.73 8.16 22.44
N ASP A 102 -26.76 7.55 21.75
CA ASP A 102 -25.84 6.57 22.35
C ASP A 102 -24.62 7.30 22.97
N PRO A 103 -24.38 7.15 24.28
CA PRO A 103 -23.26 7.82 24.93
C PRO A 103 -21.88 7.51 24.34
N LYS A 104 -21.65 6.29 23.85
CA LYS A 104 -20.38 5.91 23.21
C LYS A 104 -20.17 6.70 21.92
N ASN A 105 -21.21 6.81 21.12
CA ASN A 105 -21.16 7.57 19.87
C ASN A 105 -21.11 9.07 20.13
N GLU A 106 -21.74 9.60 21.20
CA GLU A 106 -21.58 11.01 21.56
C GLU A 106 -20.13 11.34 21.95
N VAL A 107 -19.44 10.44 22.68
CA VAL A 107 -17.98 10.56 22.93
C VAL A 107 -17.21 10.59 21.62
N PHE A 108 -17.56 9.75 20.66
CA PHE A 108 -16.87 9.71 19.37
C PHE A 108 -17.12 10.96 18.51
N LEU A 109 -18.32 11.50 18.55
CA LEU A 109 -18.65 12.77 17.90
C LEU A 109 -17.90 13.96 18.51
N ASN A 110 -17.78 14.00 19.85
CA ASN A 110 -16.97 15.00 20.56
C ASN A 110 -15.49 14.92 20.14
N TYR A 111 -14.95 13.71 19.98
CA TYR A 111 -13.60 13.51 19.45
C TYR A 111 -13.46 14.08 18.03
N GLN A 112 -14.39 13.80 17.13
CA GLN A 112 -14.37 14.31 15.75
C GLN A 112 -14.49 15.84 15.69
N ARG A 113 -15.31 16.44 16.57
CA ARG A 113 -15.40 17.91 16.70
C ARG A 113 -14.05 18.51 17.10
N LEU A 114 -13.38 17.92 18.10
CA LEU A 114 -12.04 18.34 18.51
C LEU A 114 -11.03 18.19 17.36
N GLU A 115 -11.03 17.05 16.69
CA GLU A 115 -10.15 16.79 15.53
C GLU A 115 -10.37 17.80 14.40
N LYS A 116 -11.63 18.10 14.10
CA LYS A 116 -12.01 19.09 13.09
C LYS A 116 -11.59 20.52 13.46
N SER A 117 -11.63 20.90 14.74
CA SER A 117 -11.15 22.21 15.19
C SER A 117 -9.67 22.42 14.87
N PHE A 118 -8.86 21.41 15.03
CA PHE A 118 -7.46 21.45 14.63
C PHE A 118 -7.25 21.44 13.11
N ALA A 119 -8.12 20.76 12.37
CA ALA A 119 -8.05 20.75 10.90
C ALA A 119 -8.33 22.14 10.30
N VAL A 120 -9.22 22.92 10.92
CA VAL A 120 -9.47 24.31 10.53
C VAL A 120 -8.21 25.18 10.74
N ILE A 121 -7.55 25.04 11.89
CA ILE A 121 -6.32 25.78 12.17
C ILE A 121 -5.20 25.38 11.20
N ASP A 122 -5.02 24.08 10.94
CA ASP A 122 -4.05 23.58 9.96
C ASP A 122 -4.32 24.16 8.56
N SER A 123 -5.58 24.18 8.13
CA SER A 123 -5.99 24.80 6.87
C SER A 123 -5.63 26.29 6.79
N LEU A 124 -5.81 27.04 7.88
CA LEU A 124 -5.40 28.45 7.95
C LEU A 124 -3.88 28.61 7.81
N TYR A 125 -3.10 27.73 8.45
CA TYR A 125 -1.64 27.70 8.27
C TYR A 125 -1.25 27.45 6.80
N GLN A 126 -1.91 26.52 6.12
CA GLN A 126 -1.65 26.24 4.71
C GLN A 126 -1.94 27.44 3.80
N VAL A 127 -3.05 28.14 4.04
CA VAL A 127 -3.41 29.37 3.32
C VAL A 127 -2.34 30.46 3.51
N GLU A 128 -1.88 30.69 4.73
CA GLU A 128 -0.85 31.68 5.01
C GLU A 128 0.52 31.32 4.37
N ILE A 129 0.86 30.02 4.34
CA ILE A 129 2.04 29.53 3.63
C ILE A 129 1.92 29.80 2.12
N ALA A 130 0.75 29.54 1.54
CA ALA A 130 0.49 29.81 0.12
C ALA A 130 0.59 31.30 -0.21
N ARG A 131 0.30 32.20 0.75
CA ARG A 131 0.49 33.66 0.66
C ARG A 131 1.95 34.11 0.89
N GLY A 132 2.88 33.17 1.01
CA GLY A 132 4.32 33.45 1.17
C GLY A 132 4.77 33.68 2.62
N ARG A 133 3.89 33.52 3.63
CA ARG A 133 4.30 33.63 5.04
C ARG A 133 5.17 32.44 5.44
N LYS A 134 6.35 32.75 5.96
CA LYS A 134 7.27 31.76 6.53
C LYS A 134 7.00 31.61 8.02
N PHE A 135 6.49 30.45 8.43
CA PHE A 135 6.39 30.10 9.86
C PHE A 135 7.71 29.56 10.37
N LYS A 136 8.09 29.94 11.59
CA LYS A 136 9.23 29.34 12.27
C LYS A 136 8.95 27.86 12.54
N PHE A 137 9.99 27.03 12.43
CA PHE A 137 9.87 25.59 12.72
C PHE A 137 9.28 25.33 14.11
N ALA A 138 9.68 26.11 15.11
CA ALA A 138 9.19 26.02 16.48
C ALA A 138 7.67 26.27 16.60
N GLU A 139 7.10 27.22 15.84
CA GLU A 139 5.65 27.52 15.86
C GLU A 139 4.85 26.33 15.33
N LYS A 140 5.30 25.76 14.22
CA LYS A 140 4.66 24.54 13.66
C LYS A 140 4.77 23.35 14.61
N ALA A 141 5.97 23.13 15.18
CA ALA A 141 6.19 22.04 16.13
C ALA A 141 5.30 22.18 17.38
N ALA A 142 5.19 23.40 17.94
CA ALA A 142 4.32 23.67 19.09
C ALA A 142 2.83 23.40 18.76
N PHE A 143 2.36 23.79 17.58
CA PHE A 143 0.99 23.52 17.14
C PHE A 143 0.71 22.00 17.04
N PHE A 144 1.58 21.26 16.34
CA PHE A 144 1.42 19.82 16.20
C PHE A 144 1.52 19.09 17.54
N GLN A 145 2.40 19.53 18.43
CA GLN A 145 2.52 18.98 19.77
C GLN A 145 1.25 19.24 20.60
N SER A 146 0.71 20.48 20.57
CA SER A 146 -0.53 20.83 21.25
C SER A 146 -1.72 20.00 20.71
N LYS A 147 -1.86 19.87 19.39
CA LYS A 147 -2.86 19.03 18.75
C LYS A 147 -2.77 17.58 19.24
N THR A 148 -1.59 16.97 19.12
CA THR A 148 -1.38 15.58 19.51
C THR A 148 -1.67 15.38 20.99
N SER A 149 -1.16 16.25 21.87
CA SER A 149 -1.38 16.16 23.31
C SER A 149 -2.87 16.26 23.67
N SER A 150 -3.61 17.17 23.03
CA SER A 150 -5.05 17.36 23.26
C SER A 150 -5.86 16.14 22.82
N LEU A 151 -5.58 15.59 21.63
CA LEU A 151 -6.26 14.41 21.10
C LEU A 151 -5.96 13.16 21.95
N VAL A 152 -4.69 12.98 22.35
CA VAL A 152 -4.29 11.88 23.25
C VAL A 152 -4.97 11.98 24.61
N ALA A 153 -5.00 13.18 25.20
CA ALA A 153 -5.65 13.42 26.49
C ALA A 153 -7.16 13.13 26.43
N PHE A 154 -7.83 13.59 25.36
CA PHE A 154 -9.24 13.30 25.14
C PHE A 154 -9.49 11.78 25.05
N ARG A 155 -8.73 11.05 24.23
CA ARG A 155 -8.88 9.60 24.07
C ARG A 155 -8.58 8.86 25.39
N LYS A 156 -7.53 9.24 26.12
CA LYS A 156 -7.21 8.64 27.43
C LYS A 156 -8.35 8.81 28.43
N LYS A 157 -8.94 10.01 28.52
CA LYS A 157 -10.11 10.28 29.36
C LYS A 157 -11.32 9.44 28.91
N SER A 158 -11.59 9.39 27.62
CA SER A 158 -12.72 8.64 27.05
C SER A 158 -12.62 7.13 27.32
N LEU A 159 -11.40 6.57 27.28
CA LEU A 159 -11.15 5.15 27.55
C LEU A 159 -11.54 4.71 28.96
N LEU A 160 -11.67 5.64 29.92
CA LEU A 160 -12.15 5.35 31.29
C LEU A 160 -13.65 5.04 31.33
N SER A 161 -14.42 5.59 30.38
CA SER A 161 -15.88 5.41 30.30
C SER A 161 -16.34 4.41 29.21
N LEU A 162 -15.47 4.10 28.26
CA LEU A 162 -15.79 3.16 27.20
C LEU A 162 -15.59 1.70 27.65
N PRO A 163 -16.49 0.76 27.24
CA PRO A 163 -16.25 -0.66 27.47
C PRO A 163 -14.91 -1.08 26.86
N PRO A 164 -14.01 -1.72 27.63
CA PRO A 164 -12.66 -2.07 27.17
C PRO A 164 -12.64 -2.97 25.92
N SER A 165 -13.69 -3.75 25.72
CA SER A 165 -13.86 -4.68 24.59
C SER A 165 -14.55 -4.05 23.38
N SER A 166 -14.98 -2.77 23.43
CA SER A 166 -15.64 -2.11 22.32
C SER A 166 -14.67 -1.80 21.18
N THR A 167 -15.20 -1.76 19.95
CA THR A 167 -14.41 -1.38 18.76
C THR A 167 -13.89 0.05 18.87
N LEU A 168 -14.67 0.97 19.47
CA LEU A 168 -14.25 2.35 19.69
C LEU A 168 -13.08 2.44 20.68
N ALA A 169 -13.09 1.67 21.76
CA ALA A 169 -11.97 1.63 22.69
C ALA A 169 -10.69 1.08 22.02
N LEU A 170 -10.83 0.03 21.21
CA LEU A 170 -9.73 -0.50 20.40
C LEU A 170 -9.18 0.55 19.42
N TYR A 171 -10.06 1.27 18.74
CA TYR A 171 -9.70 2.34 17.82
C TYR A 171 -8.93 3.45 18.52
N PHE A 172 -9.41 3.94 19.66
CA PHE A 172 -8.73 4.99 20.43
C PHE A 172 -7.36 4.55 20.99
N LYS A 173 -7.24 3.30 21.48
CA LYS A 173 -5.95 2.73 21.89
C LYS A 173 -4.97 2.68 20.71
N SER A 174 -5.45 2.30 19.54
CA SER A 174 -4.63 2.20 18.33
C SER A 174 -4.16 3.59 17.85
N LEU A 175 -5.02 4.59 17.89
CA LEU A 175 -4.63 5.99 17.59
C LEU A 175 -3.60 6.52 18.59
N ASN A 176 -3.78 6.25 19.91
CA ASN A 176 -2.78 6.63 20.91
C ASN A 176 -1.41 5.98 20.63
N SER A 177 -1.40 4.72 20.17
CA SER A 177 -0.16 4.03 19.82
C SER A 177 0.54 4.70 18.64
N LEU A 178 -0.20 5.21 17.65
CA LEU A 178 0.35 5.95 16.51
C LEU A 178 0.94 7.30 16.94
N ASP A 179 0.23 8.04 17.82
CA ASP A 179 0.66 9.35 18.26
C ASP A 179 1.82 9.31 19.28
N GLU A 180 1.99 8.19 19.98
CA GLU A 180 3.13 7.91 20.85
C GLU A 180 4.35 7.37 20.09
N SER A 181 4.36 7.47 18.76
CA SER A 181 5.44 6.98 17.92
C SER A 181 6.78 7.65 18.27
N VAL A 182 7.83 6.84 18.28
CA VAL A 182 9.14 7.23 18.85
C VAL A 182 9.95 8.03 17.82
N PRO A 183 10.61 9.13 18.22
CA PRO A 183 11.43 9.94 17.31
C PRO A 183 12.58 9.16 16.66
N ASN A 184 13.18 8.21 17.38
CA ASN A 184 14.26 7.38 16.82
C ASN A 184 13.74 6.05 16.27
N ARG A 185 13.44 6.04 14.98
CA ARG A 185 12.91 4.86 14.26
C ARG A 185 13.92 3.73 14.10
N THR A 186 15.21 3.95 14.37
CA THR A 186 16.25 2.92 14.29
C THR A 186 16.43 2.16 15.60
N ASP A 187 15.83 2.65 16.70
CA ASP A 187 15.90 1.98 17.99
C ASP A 187 15.09 0.67 17.99
N TYR A 188 15.81 -0.43 18.20
CA TYR A 188 15.22 -1.77 18.28
C TYR A 188 14.20 -1.89 19.42
N ALA A 189 14.50 -1.34 20.60
CA ALA A 189 13.60 -1.41 21.74
C ALA A 189 12.30 -0.62 21.49
N ALA A 190 12.38 0.54 20.85
CA ALA A 190 11.22 1.32 20.44
C ALA A 190 10.34 0.55 19.43
N ARG A 191 10.96 -0.09 18.43
CA ARG A 191 10.28 -0.97 17.48
C ARG A 191 9.53 -2.08 18.19
N MET A 192 10.15 -2.74 19.13
CA MET A 192 9.55 -3.84 19.88
C MET A 192 8.38 -3.37 20.77
N ARG A 193 8.53 -2.21 21.42
CA ARG A 193 7.44 -1.59 22.20
C ARG A 193 6.24 -1.23 21.32
N PHE A 194 6.47 -0.65 20.14
CA PHE A 194 5.39 -0.34 19.21
C PHE A 194 4.71 -1.62 18.69
N PHE A 195 5.49 -2.61 18.28
CA PHE A 195 4.99 -3.90 17.81
C PHE A 195 4.08 -4.59 18.84
N ALA A 196 4.48 -4.54 20.12
CA ALA A 196 3.70 -5.14 21.20
C ALA A 196 2.33 -4.44 21.42
N LYS A 197 2.19 -3.18 21.00
CA LYS A 197 0.93 -2.43 21.11
C LYS A 197 -0.07 -2.73 19.99
N ILE A 198 0.34 -3.40 18.90
CA ILE A 198 -0.55 -3.74 17.80
C ILE A 198 -1.37 -4.98 18.17
N PRO A 199 -2.69 -4.89 18.28
CA PRO A 199 -3.54 -6.02 18.67
C PRO A 199 -3.87 -6.92 17.47
N PHE A 200 -2.87 -7.56 16.88
CA PHE A 200 -3.01 -8.40 15.68
C PHE A 200 -4.07 -9.49 15.78
N SER A 201 -4.30 -10.03 16.98
CA SER A 201 -5.27 -11.10 17.22
C SER A 201 -6.71 -10.59 17.36
N ASP A 202 -6.94 -9.28 17.52
CA ASP A 202 -8.27 -8.73 17.65
C ASP A 202 -8.91 -8.50 16.28
N GLY A 203 -9.84 -9.38 15.90
CA GLY A 203 -10.53 -9.31 14.61
C GLY A 203 -11.34 -8.02 14.40
N LYS A 204 -11.65 -7.26 15.44
CA LYS A 204 -12.37 -5.97 15.34
C LYS A 204 -11.50 -4.89 14.71
N LEU A 205 -10.16 -5.02 14.81
CA LEU A 205 -9.23 -4.08 14.22
C LEU A 205 -9.45 -3.95 12.70
N LEU A 206 -9.85 -5.04 12.04
CA LEU A 206 -10.19 -5.06 10.61
C LEU A 206 -11.32 -4.08 10.26
N PHE A 207 -12.23 -3.82 11.20
CA PHE A 207 -13.42 -2.96 11.02
C PHE A 207 -13.19 -1.54 11.54
N THR A 208 -11.92 -1.10 11.58
CA THR A 208 -11.49 0.25 11.90
C THR A 208 -10.64 0.82 10.77
N PRO A 209 -10.59 2.14 10.58
CA PRO A 209 -9.74 2.74 9.55
C PRO A 209 -8.25 2.77 9.92
N VAL A 210 -7.87 2.28 11.10
CA VAL A 210 -6.52 2.47 11.67
C VAL A 210 -5.56 1.30 11.42
N PHE A 211 -6.07 0.11 11.05
CA PHE A 211 -5.23 -1.09 10.97
C PHE A 211 -4.08 -0.94 9.97
N ARG A 212 -4.39 -0.45 8.78
CA ARG A 212 -3.36 -0.19 7.77
C ARG A 212 -2.31 0.82 8.26
N SER A 213 -2.74 1.87 8.95
CA SER A 213 -1.82 2.88 9.51
C SER A 213 -0.86 2.31 10.55
N LEU A 214 -1.33 1.38 11.39
CA LEU A 214 -0.47 0.65 12.33
C LEU A 214 0.61 -0.18 11.60
N LEU A 215 0.27 -0.83 10.49
CA LEU A 215 1.23 -1.60 9.70
C LEU A 215 2.23 -0.70 8.98
N VAL A 216 1.78 0.45 8.47
CA VAL A 216 2.65 1.47 7.85
C VAL A 216 3.65 1.98 8.89
N GLU A 217 3.18 2.40 10.07
CA GLU A 217 4.05 2.87 11.14
C GLU A 217 5.02 1.78 11.59
N TYR A 218 4.54 0.55 11.81
CA TYR A 218 5.38 -0.58 12.17
C TYR A 218 6.54 -0.80 11.18
N LEU A 219 6.26 -0.81 9.87
CA LEU A 219 7.31 -1.00 8.87
C LEU A 219 8.26 0.20 8.75
N SER A 220 7.83 1.40 9.15
CA SER A 220 8.71 2.58 9.16
C SER A 220 9.92 2.46 10.09
N TYR A 221 9.89 1.54 11.04
CA TYR A 221 11.02 1.20 11.92
C TYR A 221 12.05 0.27 11.28
N TYR A 222 11.80 -0.21 10.07
CA TYR A 222 12.73 -1.08 9.34
C TYR A 222 13.40 -0.30 8.21
N PRO A 223 14.74 -0.38 8.09
CA PRO A 223 15.43 0.18 6.92
C PRO A 223 14.83 -0.35 5.61
N LEU A 224 14.81 0.50 4.57
CA LEU A 224 14.32 0.13 3.24
C LEU A 224 15.33 -0.77 2.49
N GLN A 225 15.64 -1.91 3.09
CA GLN A 225 16.49 -2.96 2.57
C GLN A 225 15.71 -4.28 2.56
N ALA A 226 15.89 -5.11 1.53
CA ALA A 226 15.09 -6.31 1.32
C ALA A 226 15.06 -7.24 2.54
N ASP A 227 16.20 -7.55 3.12
CA ASP A 227 16.29 -8.43 4.30
C ASP A 227 15.64 -7.82 5.54
N SER A 228 15.81 -6.51 5.74
CA SER A 228 15.19 -5.82 6.87
C SER A 228 13.67 -5.81 6.78
N ILE A 229 13.12 -5.48 5.60
CA ILE A 229 11.68 -5.52 5.34
C ILE A 229 11.14 -6.93 5.48
N ARG A 230 11.86 -7.94 4.94
CA ARG A 230 11.50 -9.35 5.06
C ARG A 230 11.35 -9.78 6.52
N VAL A 231 12.31 -9.43 7.38
CA VAL A 231 12.26 -9.72 8.83
C VAL A 231 11.03 -9.06 9.47
N GLY A 232 10.74 -7.80 9.11
CA GLY A 232 9.56 -7.09 9.60
C GLY A 232 8.25 -7.76 9.19
N VAL A 233 8.13 -8.10 7.91
CA VAL A 233 6.96 -8.80 7.36
C VAL A 233 6.78 -10.18 8.02
N GLU A 234 7.85 -10.97 8.14
CA GLU A 234 7.79 -12.29 8.76
C GLU A 234 7.29 -12.21 10.19
N LYS A 235 7.81 -11.27 10.98
CA LYS A 235 7.41 -11.06 12.36
C LYS A 235 5.94 -10.63 12.48
N ALA A 236 5.46 -9.74 11.62
CA ALA A 236 4.07 -9.31 11.62
C ALA A 236 3.13 -10.46 11.22
N MET A 237 3.45 -11.18 10.14
CA MET A 237 2.64 -12.32 9.68
C MET A 237 2.57 -13.46 10.68
N SER A 238 3.60 -13.67 11.51
CA SER A 238 3.58 -14.69 12.56
C SER A 238 2.61 -14.39 13.72
N LYS A 239 2.10 -13.16 13.82
CA LYS A 239 1.15 -12.72 14.84
C LYS A 239 -0.31 -12.73 14.37
N ILE A 240 -0.53 -13.01 13.11
CA ILE A 240 -1.88 -13.02 12.51
C ILE A 240 -2.27 -14.47 12.27
N ASP A 241 -3.40 -14.85 12.84
CA ASP A 241 -3.97 -16.17 12.57
C ASP A 241 -4.23 -16.31 11.06
N CYS A 242 -3.68 -17.36 10.47
CA CYS A 242 -3.78 -17.61 9.03
C CYS A 242 -5.22 -17.87 8.53
N GLY A 243 -6.16 -18.21 9.42
CA GLY A 243 -7.59 -18.33 9.14
C GLY A 243 -8.38 -17.06 9.46
N ALA A 244 -7.75 -16.04 10.04
CA ALA A 244 -8.43 -14.80 10.39
C ALA A 244 -8.90 -14.04 9.14
N LYS A 245 -10.07 -13.37 9.25
CA LYS A 245 -10.62 -12.54 8.16
C LYS A 245 -9.71 -11.35 7.78
N SER A 246 -8.82 -10.94 8.68
CA SER A 246 -7.81 -9.90 8.43
C SER A 246 -6.65 -10.39 7.58
N TYR A 247 -6.40 -11.69 7.52
CA TYR A 247 -5.23 -12.25 6.85
C TYR A 247 -5.09 -11.84 5.37
N PRO A 248 -6.13 -11.95 4.52
CA PRO A 248 -6.02 -11.53 3.12
C PRO A 248 -5.68 -10.03 2.95
N PHE A 249 -6.21 -9.17 3.82
CA PHE A 249 -5.95 -7.73 3.77
C PHE A 249 -4.52 -7.38 4.16
N VAL A 250 -3.99 -8.03 5.19
CA VAL A 250 -2.61 -7.85 5.62
C VAL A 250 -1.64 -8.47 4.61
N PHE A 251 -1.99 -9.62 4.05
CA PHE A 251 -1.25 -10.24 2.95
C PHE A 251 -1.17 -9.29 1.74
N ASP A 252 -2.28 -8.70 1.31
CA ASP A 252 -2.32 -7.76 0.19
C ASP A 252 -1.47 -6.52 0.45
N TYR A 253 -1.56 -5.96 1.67
CA TYR A 253 -0.72 -4.84 2.09
C TYR A 253 0.77 -5.19 2.00
N PHE A 254 1.22 -6.30 2.60
CA PHE A 254 2.63 -6.70 2.54
C PHE A 254 3.05 -7.13 1.13
N SER A 255 2.16 -7.73 0.35
CA SER A 255 2.38 -7.99 -1.07
C SER A 255 2.74 -6.69 -1.81
N SER A 256 1.99 -5.60 -1.57
CA SER A 256 2.27 -4.29 -2.17
C SER A 256 3.61 -3.71 -1.74
N VAL A 257 4.01 -3.91 -0.49
CA VAL A 257 5.34 -3.50 0.03
C VAL A 257 6.46 -4.31 -0.61
N MET A 258 6.29 -5.63 -0.70
CA MET A 258 7.27 -6.54 -1.28
C MET A 258 7.39 -6.38 -2.81
N LYS A 259 6.40 -5.79 -3.49
CA LYS A 259 6.47 -5.40 -4.91
C LYS A 259 7.26 -4.11 -5.15
N ASN A 260 7.64 -3.38 -4.11
CA ASN A 260 8.27 -2.08 -4.26
C ASN A 260 9.66 -2.19 -4.93
N ARG A 261 9.74 -1.72 -6.17
CA ARG A 261 10.98 -1.74 -6.99
C ARG A 261 12.09 -0.80 -6.51
N ASN A 262 11.80 0.10 -5.56
CA ASN A 262 12.81 0.94 -4.95
C ASN A 262 13.66 0.23 -3.89
N ILE A 263 13.36 -1.04 -3.59
CA ILE A 263 14.09 -1.88 -2.65
C ILE A 263 14.87 -2.94 -3.45
N VAL A 264 16.19 -2.82 -3.50
CA VAL A 264 17.05 -3.77 -4.22
C VAL A 264 16.93 -5.15 -3.58
N GLY A 265 16.85 -6.21 -4.41
CA GLY A 265 16.70 -7.60 -3.94
C GLY A 265 15.29 -7.99 -3.49
N ASN A 266 14.33 -7.05 -3.52
CA ASN A 266 12.99 -7.30 -3.01
C ASN A 266 12.17 -8.29 -3.84
N THR A 267 12.56 -8.55 -5.10
CA THR A 267 11.86 -9.52 -5.97
C THR A 267 11.96 -10.95 -5.44
N GLU A 268 13.12 -11.34 -4.89
CA GLU A 268 13.29 -12.65 -4.26
C GLU A 268 12.54 -12.74 -2.95
N GLY A 269 12.57 -11.64 -2.18
CA GLY A 269 11.74 -11.49 -1.00
C GLY A 269 10.25 -11.60 -1.32
N TYR A 270 9.80 -11.05 -2.45
CA TYR A 270 8.42 -11.15 -2.87
C TYR A 270 8.05 -12.58 -3.31
N ALA A 271 8.90 -13.26 -4.09
CA ALA A 271 8.68 -14.67 -4.43
C ALA A 271 8.61 -15.57 -3.19
N TRP A 272 9.51 -15.35 -2.22
CA TRP A 272 9.48 -16.00 -0.91
C TRP A 272 8.16 -15.72 -0.17
N PHE A 273 7.71 -14.47 -0.15
CA PHE A 273 6.48 -14.07 0.52
C PHE A 273 5.25 -14.77 -0.07
N LEU A 274 5.12 -14.77 -1.40
CA LEU A 274 4.04 -15.47 -2.11
C LEU A 274 4.05 -16.98 -1.81
N THR A 275 5.23 -17.60 -1.84
CA THR A 275 5.38 -19.04 -1.57
C THR A 275 5.00 -19.36 -0.13
N LYS A 276 5.54 -18.62 0.85
CA LYS A 276 5.35 -18.91 2.27
C LYS A 276 3.93 -18.61 2.75
N TYR A 277 3.41 -17.44 2.42
CA TYR A 277 2.16 -16.92 2.99
C TYR A 277 0.95 -17.03 2.06
N GLY A 278 1.16 -17.07 0.76
CA GLY A 278 0.12 -17.26 -0.25
C GLY A 278 -0.14 -18.73 -0.53
N VAL A 279 0.83 -19.41 -1.16
CA VAL A 279 0.73 -20.84 -1.51
C VAL A 279 0.68 -21.72 -0.27
N GLY A 280 1.58 -21.45 0.69
CA GLY A 280 1.71 -22.21 1.95
C GLY A 280 0.61 -21.97 2.98
N ASN A 281 -0.37 -21.06 2.70
CA ASN A 281 -1.51 -20.87 3.60
C ASN A 281 -2.39 -22.13 3.63
N ALA A 282 -2.36 -22.86 4.74
CA ALA A 282 -3.18 -24.06 4.95
C ALA A 282 -4.57 -23.78 5.54
N CYS A 283 -4.83 -22.55 6.00
CA CYS A 283 -6.01 -22.20 6.80
C CYS A 283 -7.20 -21.69 5.97
N GLY A 284 -7.18 -21.85 4.66
CA GLY A 284 -8.33 -21.50 3.80
C GLY A 284 -8.52 -20.00 3.52
N ALA A 285 -7.53 -19.14 3.82
CA ALA A 285 -7.62 -17.71 3.53
C ALA A 285 -7.69 -17.40 2.03
N PHE A 286 -7.19 -18.31 1.19
CA PHE A 286 -7.17 -18.17 -0.27
C PHE A 286 -7.77 -19.38 -0.96
N THR A 287 -8.45 -19.13 -2.08
CA THR A 287 -8.98 -20.16 -2.98
C THR A 287 -7.86 -20.90 -3.71
N ALA A 288 -8.14 -22.08 -4.25
CA ALA A 288 -7.19 -22.84 -5.07
C ALA A 288 -6.69 -22.03 -6.28
N ALA A 289 -7.57 -21.26 -6.93
CA ALA A 289 -7.22 -20.40 -8.06
C ALA A 289 -6.24 -19.28 -7.64
N GLN A 290 -6.46 -18.63 -6.49
CA GLN A 290 -5.53 -17.62 -5.96
C GLN A 290 -4.18 -18.23 -5.62
N LYS A 291 -4.13 -19.40 -4.97
CA LYS A 291 -2.88 -20.09 -4.65
C LYS A 291 -2.11 -20.49 -5.92
N LYS A 292 -2.82 -20.95 -6.95
CA LYS A 292 -2.21 -21.24 -8.26
C LYS A 292 -1.58 -19.98 -8.87
N ALA A 293 -2.28 -18.85 -8.85
CA ALA A 293 -1.76 -17.57 -9.34
C ALA A 293 -0.52 -17.11 -8.56
N PHE A 294 -0.52 -17.23 -7.22
CA PHE A 294 0.64 -16.93 -6.38
C PHE A 294 1.84 -17.83 -6.71
N LYS A 295 1.59 -19.13 -6.95
CA LYS A 295 2.64 -20.08 -7.34
C LYS A 295 3.26 -19.71 -8.68
N GLU A 296 2.45 -19.46 -9.70
CA GLU A 296 2.91 -19.07 -11.02
C GLU A 296 3.70 -17.76 -11.00
N GLU A 297 3.25 -16.76 -10.22
CA GLU A 297 3.97 -15.50 -10.03
C GLU A 297 5.30 -15.73 -9.31
N ALA A 298 5.33 -16.52 -8.23
CA ALA A 298 6.56 -16.83 -7.51
C ALA A 298 7.57 -17.60 -8.38
N GLU A 299 7.13 -18.54 -9.21
CA GLU A 299 7.99 -19.28 -10.13
C GLU A 299 8.60 -18.35 -11.19
N LYS A 300 7.82 -17.46 -11.80
CA LYS A 300 8.30 -16.46 -12.75
C LYS A 300 9.36 -15.55 -12.12
N LEU A 301 9.10 -15.06 -10.90
CA LEU A 301 10.04 -14.21 -10.18
C LEU A 301 11.32 -14.96 -9.80
N SER A 302 11.22 -16.25 -9.49
CA SER A 302 12.37 -17.09 -9.16
C SER A 302 13.24 -17.42 -10.38
N ALA A 303 12.65 -17.49 -11.57
CA ALA A 303 13.40 -17.63 -12.82
C ALA A 303 14.28 -16.41 -13.13
N LEU A 304 13.91 -15.24 -12.61
CA LEU A 304 14.67 -13.99 -12.71
C LEU A 304 15.53 -13.72 -11.46
N LYS A 305 15.94 -14.72 -10.71
CA LYS A 305 16.75 -14.54 -9.49
C LYS A 305 18.11 -13.93 -9.80
N SER A 306 18.71 -13.27 -8.81
CA SER A 306 20.06 -12.72 -8.92
C SER A 306 21.06 -13.82 -9.28
N ASN A 307 22.03 -13.47 -10.12
CA ASN A 307 23.04 -14.37 -10.68
C ASN A 307 22.52 -15.48 -11.62
N ALA A 308 21.22 -15.48 -11.98
CA ALA A 308 20.74 -16.29 -13.08
C ALA A 308 21.16 -15.65 -14.42
N VAL A 309 21.52 -16.47 -15.40
CA VAL A 309 21.75 -15.97 -16.78
C VAL A 309 20.40 -15.51 -17.32
N ALA A 310 20.35 -14.26 -17.78
CA ALA A 310 19.16 -13.70 -18.40
C ALA A 310 18.79 -14.50 -19.68
N ALA A 311 17.51 -14.67 -19.96
CA ALA A 311 17.09 -15.29 -21.22
C ALA A 311 17.65 -14.46 -22.39
N ASN A 312 18.17 -15.13 -23.43
CA ASN A 312 18.70 -14.41 -24.58
C ASN A 312 17.59 -13.66 -25.33
N ILE A 313 17.92 -12.50 -25.84
CA ILE A 313 17.07 -11.67 -26.70
C ILE A 313 17.74 -11.55 -28.06
N VAL A 314 17.10 -12.06 -29.09
CA VAL A 314 17.55 -11.96 -30.47
C VAL A 314 16.48 -11.21 -31.26
N LEU A 315 16.71 -9.93 -31.54
CA LEU A 315 15.72 -9.02 -32.14
C LEU A 315 16.41 -8.11 -33.17
N LYS A 316 15.61 -7.47 -34.04
CA LYS A 316 16.11 -6.50 -35.04
C LYS A 316 16.21 -5.10 -34.41
N ASP A 317 17.28 -4.41 -34.72
CA ASP A 317 17.47 -3.00 -34.34
C ASP A 317 16.77 -2.03 -35.29
N THR A 318 16.96 -0.74 -35.05
CA THR A 318 16.40 0.35 -35.87
C THR A 318 16.92 0.35 -37.34
N ALA A 319 18.05 -0.28 -37.61
CA ALA A 319 18.61 -0.45 -38.98
C ALA A 319 18.17 -1.77 -39.63
N GLY A 320 17.46 -2.66 -38.91
CA GLY A 320 17.05 -3.97 -39.37
C GLY A 320 18.09 -5.08 -39.13
N ALA A 321 19.24 -4.77 -38.53
CA ALA A 321 20.26 -5.75 -38.18
C ALA A 321 19.84 -6.58 -36.96
N THR A 322 20.16 -7.89 -36.99
CA THR A 322 19.89 -8.77 -35.87
C THR A 322 20.88 -8.54 -34.73
N GLN A 323 20.35 -8.27 -33.54
CA GLN A 323 21.10 -8.05 -32.33
C GLN A 323 20.84 -9.16 -31.32
N ASP A 324 21.89 -9.56 -30.60
CA ASP A 324 21.89 -10.63 -29.61
C ASP A 324 22.32 -10.08 -28.25
N LEU A 325 21.46 -10.22 -27.24
CA LEU A 325 21.70 -9.68 -25.90
C LEU A 325 22.93 -10.28 -25.22
N HIS A 326 23.13 -11.60 -25.34
CA HIS A 326 24.28 -12.26 -24.69
C HIS A 326 25.60 -11.82 -25.34
N LYS A 327 25.64 -11.71 -26.66
CA LYS A 327 26.79 -11.16 -27.37
C LYS A 327 27.04 -9.74 -26.95
N PHE A 328 26.02 -8.90 -26.95
CA PHE A 328 26.13 -7.50 -26.49
C PHE A 328 26.63 -7.39 -25.05
N ALA A 329 26.10 -8.23 -24.12
CA ALA A 329 26.54 -8.24 -22.75
C ALA A 329 28.00 -8.63 -22.59
N SER A 330 28.50 -9.60 -23.37
CA SER A 330 29.90 -10.06 -23.32
C SER A 330 30.93 -8.98 -23.70
N GLU A 331 30.49 -7.96 -24.46
CA GLU A 331 31.32 -6.85 -24.90
C GLU A 331 31.37 -5.64 -23.93
N ASN A 332 30.60 -5.74 -22.81
CA ASN A 332 30.44 -4.69 -21.82
C ASN A 332 30.73 -5.22 -20.41
N ASP A 333 31.23 -4.35 -19.48
CA ASP A 333 31.39 -4.76 -18.07
C ASP A 333 30.04 -5.01 -17.41
N TYR A 334 29.06 -4.16 -17.77
CA TYR A 334 27.66 -4.31 -17.42
C TYR A 334 26.78 -3.94 -18.63
N THR A 335 25.56 -4.48 -18.64
CA THR A 335 24.54 -4.12 -19.63
C THR A 335 23.28 -3.70 -18.91
N LEU A 336 22.83 -2.46 -19.13
CA LEU A 336 21.51 -2.00 -18.75
C LEU A 336 20.51 -2.46 -19.81
N LEU A 337 19.71 -3.48 -19.48
CA LEU A 337 18.61 -3.96 -20.30
C LEU A 337 17.35 -3.18 -19.94
N MET A 338 16.72 -2.54 -20.91
CA MET A 338 15.57 -1.66 -20.73
C MET A 338 14.40 -2.13 -21.57
N PHE A 339 13.22 -2.32 -20.96
CA PHE A 339 11.95 -2.47 -21.65
C PHE A 339 11.16 -1.18 -21.51
N TYR A 340 10.74 -0.58 -22.61
CA TYR A 340 10.03 0.69 -22.60
C TYR A 340 8.94 0.75 -23.68
N ALA A 341 7.98 1.67 -23.52
CA ALA A 341 6.96 1.99 -24.49
C ALA A 341 7.06 3.47 -24.90
N PRO A 342 7.18 3.79 -26.19
CA PRO A 342 7.29 5.18 -26.66
C PRO A 342 6.15 6.10 -26.22
N THR A 343 4.93 5.61 -26.12
CA THR A 343 3.75 6.41 -25.74
C THR A 343 3.51 6.49 -24.24
N CYS A 344 4.32 5.81 -23.41
CA CYS A 344 4.17 5.77 -21.97
C CYS A 344 4.78 7.00 -21.29
N ASP A 345 4.00 7.81 -20.57
CA ASP A 345 4.45 9.02 -19.86
C ASP A 345 5.57 8.75 -18.84
N HIS A 346 5.55 7.60 -18.16
CA HIS A 346 6.63 7.20 -17.26
C HIS A 346 7.93 6.91 -18.01
N CYS A 347 7.85 6.28 -19.17
CA CYS A 347 9.01 5.99 -20.00
C CYS A 347 9.67 7.28 -20.52
N GLN A 348 8.88 8.27 -20.89
CA GLN A 348 9.37 9.57 -21.36
C GLN A 348 10.21 10.32 -20.31
N LYS A 349 10.02 10.00 -19.02
CA LYS A 349 10.76 10.56 -17.89
C LYS A 349 11.90 9.65 -17.44
N GLU A 350 11.60 8.39 -17.17
CA GLU A 350 12.53 7.47 -16.51
C GLU A 350 13.62 6.93 -17.46
N VAL A 351 13.33 6.75 -18.76
CA VAL A 351 14.33 6.24 -19.72
C VAL A 351 15.49 7.23 -19.92
N PRO A 352 15.27 8.53 -20.17
CA PRO A 352 16.35 9.52 -20.24
C PRO A 352 17.10 9.66 -18.89
N GLU A 353 16.40 9.58 -17.76
CA GLU A 353 17.02 9.71 -16.45
C GLU A 353 17.96 8.54 -16.15
N ILE A 354 17.54 7.29 -16.43
CA ILE A 354 18.39 6.12 -16.18
C ILE A 354 19.56 6.06 -17.17
N ASP A 355 19.36 6.47 -18.41
CA ASP A 355 20.45 6.57 -19.41
C ASP A 355 21.50 7.60 -18.97
N SER A 356 21.08 8.81 -18.60
CA SER A 356 21.97 9.85 -18.06
C SER A 356 22.69 9.36 -16.80
N THR A 357 21.97 8.73 -15.87
CA THR A 357 22.56 8.15 -14.66
C THR A 357 23.63 7.11 -15.01
N THR A 358 23.35 6.24 -15.98
CA THR A 358 24.28 5.20 -16.45
C THR A 358 25.54 5.83 -17.07
N SER A 359 25.39 6.92 -17.84
CA SER A 359 26.52 7.65 -18.44
C SER A 359 27.42 8.25 -17.36
N VAL A 360 26.85 8.83 -16.31
CA VAL A 360 27.60 9.39 -15.18
C VAL A 360 28.36 8.29 -14.44
N ILE A 361 27.69 7.17 -14.14
CA ILE A 361 28.32 6.02 -13.46
C ILE A 361 29.45 5.44 -14.29
N SER A 362 29.23 5.22 -15.60
CA SER A 362 30.23 4.70 -16.53
C SER A 362 31.53 5.55 -16.48
N ARG A 363 31.39 6.88 -16.50
CA ARG A 363 32.51 7.83 -16.42
C ARG A 363 33.21 7.78 -15.05
N ILE A 364 32.45 7.88 -13.95
CA ILE A 364 33.03 7.93 -12.58
C ILE A 364 33.71 6.63 -12.19
N MET A 365 33.19 5.51 -12.64
CA MET A 365 33.66 4.17 -12.26
C MET A 365 34.67 3.60 -13.29
N ASN A 366 34.88 4.29 -14.41
CA ASN A 366 35.64 3.80 -15.55
C ASN A 366 35.18 2.40 -16.00
N LEU A 367 33.87 2.24 -16.18
CA LEU A 367 33.23 0.98 -16.58
C LEU A 367 32.56 1.15 -17.96
N LYS A 368 32.67 0.12 -18.79
CA LYS A 368 31.91 0.04 -20.03
C LYS A 368 30.52 -0.51 -19.74
N ILE A 369 29.50 0.37 -19.61
CA ILE A 369 28.13 0.00 -19.39
C ILE A 369 27.33 0.15 -20.67
N GLY A 370 27.04 -0.97 -21.34
CA GLY A 370 26.18 -1.01 -22.53
C GLY A 370 24.71 -0.79 -22.18
N ARG A 371 23.93 -0.33 -23.16
CA ARG A 371 22.48 -0.14 -23.02
C ARG A 371 21.78 -0.91 -24.13
N PHE A 372 20.96 -1.88 -23.75
CA PHE A 372 20.15 -2.68 -24.66
C PHE A 372 18.69 -2.36 -24.40
N ALA A 373 18.06 -1.60 -25.31
CA ALA A 373 16.73 -1.04 -25.11
C ALA A 373 15.71 -1.75 -26.02
N VAL A 374 14.72 -2.40 -25.41
CA VAL A 374 13.67 -3.15 -26.05
C VAL A 374 12.40 -2.30 -26.12
N CYS A 375 11.95 -1.97 -27.33
CA CYS A 375 10.66 -1.33 -27.54
C CYS A 375 9.54 -2.35 -27.23
N ASN A 376 8.87 -2.17 -26.11
CA ASN A 376 7.88 -3.10 -25.55
C ASN A 376 6.45 -2.55 -25.70
N GLU A 377 6.12 -2.06 -26.89
CA GLU A 377 4.79 -1.52 -27.20
C GLU A 377 4.22 -2.17 -28.47
N PRO A 378 3.30 -3.17 -28.33
CA PRO A 378 2.71 -3.85 -29.47
C PRO A 378 1.97 -2.89 -30.39
N GLY A 379 2.30 -2.97 -31.69
CA GLY A 379 1.61 -2.17 -32.71
C GLY A 379 2.04 -0.69 -32.76
N VAL A 380 3.04 -0.28 -32.00
CA VAL A 380 3.61 1.07 -32.16
C VAL A 380 4.20 1.21 -33.56
N SER A 381 3.90 2.32 -34.22
CA SER A 381 4.47 2.58 -35.55
C SER A 381 5.98 2.90 -35.44
N ARG A 382 6.73 2.48 -36.47
CA ARG A 382 8.16 2.80 -36.56
C ARG A 382 8.44 4.30 -36.42
N ALA A 383 7.58 5.16 -36.98
CA ALA A 383 7.73 6.61 -36.91
C ALA A 383 7.66 7.11 -35.45
N VAL A 384 6.66 6.66 -34.67
CA VAL A 384 6.52 7.02 -33.24
C VAL A 384 7.71 6.50 -32.42
N TRP A 385 8.18 5.30 -32.71
CA TRP A 385 9.35 4.73 -32.05
C TRP A 385 10.63 5.55 -32.31
N LEU A 386 10.91 5.92 -33.57
CA LEU A 386 12.07 6.73 -33.94
C LEU A 386 11.96 8.15 -33.41
N ASP A 387 10.75 8.74 -33.37
CA ASP A 387 10.50 10.06 -32.77
C ASP A 387 10.83 10.04 -31.26
N PHE A 388 10.42 9.01 -30.53
CA PHE A 388 10.78 8.85 -29.13
C PHE A 388 12.32 8.83 -28.95
N ILE A 389 13.04 8.03 -29.73
CA ILE A 389 14.51 7.93 -29.65
C ILE A 389 15.17 9.31 -29.92
N SER A 390 14.67 10.01 -30.91
CA SER A 390 15.17 11.34 -31.29
C SER A 390 14.85 12.40 -30.23
N LYS A 391 13.61 12.46 -29.79
CA LYS A 391 13.08 13.48 -28.87
C LYS A 391 13.72 13.41 -27.48
N TYR A 392 13.89 12.23 -26.97
CA TYR A 392 14.43 12.04 -25.63
C TYR A 392 15.94 11.90 -25.58
N ARG A 393 16.62 12.15 -26.71
CA ARG A 393 18.08 12.14 -26.85
C ARG A 393 18.72 10.94 -26.14
N VAL A 394 18.09 9.78 -26.29
CA VAL A 394 18.65 8.54 -25.75
C VAL A 394 20.00 8.38 -26.47
N ASN A 395 21.08 8.29 -25.69
CA ASN A 395 22.46 8.36 -26.15
C ASN A 395 22.68 7.48 -27.41
N THR A 396 23.52 7.91 -28.35
CA THR A 396 23.88 7.14 -29.55
C THR A 396 24.45 5.74 -29.25
N ASN A 397 24.89 5.50 -28.02
CA ASN A 397 25.40 4.20 -27.56
C ASN A 397 24.29 3.27 -27.02
N VAL A 398 23.02 3.63 -27.18
CA VAL A 398 21.89 2.78 -26.83
C VAL A 398 21.48 1.97 -28.05
N LEU A 399 21.55 0.64 -27.91
CA LEU A 399 21.05 -0.26 -28.92
C LEU A 399 19.55 -0.45 -28.74
N HIS A 400 18.75 0.02 -29.70
CA HIS A 400 17.30 -0.11 -29.66
C HIS A 400 16.83 -1.26 -30.54
N VAL A 401 16.04 -2.20 -29.98
CA VAL A 401 15.45 -3.34 -30.69
C VAL A 401 13.94 -3.34 -30.54
N ASP A 402 13.23 -3.92 -31.53
CA ASP A 402 11.78 -4.01 -31.56
C ASP A 402 11.29 -5.37 -31.06
N LEU A 403 10.31 -5.35 -30.13
CA LEU A 403 9.71 -6.57 -29.57
C LEU A 403 8.40 -6.91 -30.28
N PRO A 404 8.32 -8.04 -31.02
CA PRO A 404 7.09 -8.49 -31.64
C PRO A 404 5.93 -8.63 -30.64
N ALA A 405 4.71 -8.32 -31.07
CA ALA A 405 3.50 -8.33 -30.22
C ALA A 405 3.30 -9.63 -29.46
N ASN A 406 3.57 -10.78 -30.10
CA ASN A 406 3.38 -12.13 -29.56
C ASN A 406 4.64 -12.71 -28.90
N SER A 407 5.65 -11.89 -28.63
CA SER A 407 6.91 -12.36 -28.06
C SER A 407 6.73 -12.88 -26.62
N PRO A 408 7.24 -14.08 -26.29
CA PRO A 408 7.25 -14.59 -24.92
C PRO A 408 8.16 -13.78 -23.98
N LEU A 409 9.07 -12.97 -24.51
CA LEU A 409 10.05 -12.20 -23.73
C LEU A 409 9.38 -11.24 -22.74
N ARG A 410 8.16 -10.75 -23.06
CA ARG A 410 7.39 -9.90 -22.13
C ARG A 410 7.04 -10.65 -20.86
N SER A 411 6.64 -11.91 -20.94
CA SER A 411 6.38 -12.76 -19.78
C SER A 411 7.65 -13.27 -19.13
N THR A 412 8.67 -13.60 -19.93
CA THR A 412 9.97 -14.10 -19.46
C THR A 412 10.67 -13.08 -18.56
N TYR A 413 10.61 -11.80 -18.93
CA TYR A 413 11.22 -10.70 -18.16
C TYR A 413 10.23 -9.98 -17.23
N ASP A 414 9.00 -10.49 -17.08
CA ASP A 414 7.95 -9.79 -16.34
C ASP A 414 7.86 -8.30 -16.70
N ALA A 415 7.96 -8.01 -17.99
CA ALA A 415 7.98 -6.66 -18.57
C ALA A 415 6.57 -6.22 -19.02
N PHE A 416 5.54 -6.49 -18.19
CA PHE A 416 4.17 -6.04 -18.44
C PHE A 416 3.92 -4.58 -18.05
N SER A 417 4.79 -4.02 -17.20
CA SER A 417 4.81 -2.60 -16.87
C SER A 417 6.01 -1.92 -17.51
N ASN A 418 5.80 -0.73 -18.08
CA ASN A 418 6.86 0.08 -18.68
C ASN A 418 7.08 1.35 -17.83
N PRO A 419 8.36 1.79 -17.67
CA PRO A 419 9.57 1.07 -18.05
C PRO A 419 9.93 -0.04 -17.04
N THR A 420 10.66 -1.07 -17.51
CA THR A 420 11.26 -2.10 -16.66
C THR A 420 12.76 -2.20 -16.99
N PHE A 421 13.61 -2.18 -15.95
CA PHE A 421 15.06 -2.17 -16.11
C PHE A 421 15.74 -3.32 -15.38
N TYR A 422 16.75 -3.91 -16.03
CA TYR A 422 17.63 -4.93 -15.48
C TYR A 422 19.09 -4.53 -15.66
N LEU A 423 19.95 -4.90 -14.71
CA LEU A 423 21.39 -4.79 -14.86
C LEU A 423 21.98 -6.19 -15.00
N LEU A 424 22.73 -6.43 -16.08
CA LEU A 424 23.44 -7.67 -16.34
C LEU A 424 24.93 -7.44 -16.21
N ASN A 425 25.68 -8.47 -15.79
CA ASN A 425 27.12 -8.48 -15.86
C ASN A 425 27.60 -8.98 -17.25
N ARG A 426 28.92 -9.06 -17.45
CA ARG A 426 29.54 -9.51 -18.71
C ARG A 426 29.15 -10.93 -19.12
N LYS A 427 28.76 -11.78 -18.16
CA LYS A 427 28.31 -13.15 -18.42
C LYS A 427 26.83 -13.22 -18.79
N GLY A 428 26.12 -12.10 -18.85
CA GLY A 428 24.67 -12.06 -19.05
C GLY A 428 23.89 -12.43 -17.79
N GLU A 429 24.53 -12.50 -16.62
CA GLU A 429 23.85 -12.80 -15.36
C GLU A 429 23.17 -11.55 -14.80
N ILE A 430 21.95 -11.72 -14.28
CA ILE A 430 21.15 -10.63 -13.69
C ILE A 430 21.76 -10.25 -12.35
N VAL A 431 22.35 -9.06 -12.23
CA VAL A 431 22.91 -8.55 -10.99
C VAL A 431 21.98 -7.58 -10.26
N ALA A 432 21.05 -6.97 -10.98
CA ALA A 432 19.95 -6.21 -10.38
C ALA A 432 18.76 -6.17 -11.34
N LYS A 433 17.54 -6.12 -10.77
CA LYS A 433 16.30 -6.21 -11.54
C LYS A 433 15.25 -5.24 -11.05
N LYS A 434 14.35 -4.80 -11.99
CA LYS A 434 13.29 -3.83 -11.72
C LYS A 434 13.82 -2.59 -10.99
N ILE A 435 15.02 -2.16 -11.39
CA ILE A 435 15.73 -1.06 -10.75
C ILE A 435 15.17 0.30 -11.20
N SER A 436 15.42 1.32 -10.38
CA SER A 436 15.21 2.72 -10.71
C SER A 436 16.56 3.45 -10.87
N PRO A 437 16.61 4.68 -11.39
CA PRO A 437 17.84 5.48 -11.40
C PRO A 437 18.50 5.58 -10.02
N THR A 438 17.68 5.73 -8.97
CA THR A 438 18.17 5.79 -7.58
C THR A 438 18.79 4.48 -7.12
N THR A 439 18.17 3.33 -7.43
CA THR A 439 18.71 2.01 -7.05
C THR A 439 19.97 1.67 -7.84
N LEU A 440 20.06 2.09 -9.10
CA LEU A 440 21.26 1.95 -9.91
C LEU A 440 22.46 2.70 -9.28
N ARG A 441 22.24 3.95 -8.85
CA ARG A 441 23.28 4.73 -8.13
C ARG A 441 23.72 4.03 -6.85
N LYS A 442 22.77 3.52 -6.03
CA LYS A 442 23.09 2.81 -4.79
C LYS A 442 23.87 1.52 -5.03
N TYR A 443 23.52 0.75 -6.06
CA TYR A 443 24.23 -0.47 -6.43
C TYR A 443 25.71 -0.18 -6.70
N PHE A 444 26.02 0.77 -7.58
CA PHE A 444 27.39 1.09 -7.93
C PHE A 444 28.15 1.81 -6.80
N ALA A 445 27.47 2.62 -5.97
CA ALA A 445 28.09 3.19 -4.77
C ALA A 445 28.55 2.11 -3.78
N GLY A 446 27.71 1.05 -3.60
CA GLY A 446 28.07 -0.13 -2.80
C GLY A 446 29.30 -0.87 -3.35
N LEU A 447 29.42 -1.02 -4.65
CA LEU A 447 30.60 -1.62 -5.28
C LEU A 447 31.87 -0.78 -5.08
N LYS A 448 31.76 0.55 -5.09
CA LYS A 448 32.89 1.46 -4.84
C LYS A 448 33.40 1.33 -3.40
N SER A 449 32.50 1.23 -2.43
CA SER A 449 32.86 1.06 -1.00
C SER A 449 33.42 -0.34 -0.69
N ALA A 450 33.07 -1.35 -1.48
CA ALA A 450 33.58 -2.72 -1.32
C ALA A 450 34.96 -2.96 -1.99
N ARG A 451 35.45 -2.04 -2.83
CA ARG A 451 36.82 -2.09 -3.35
C ARG A 451 37.71 -1.36 -2.37
N PRO A 452 38.57 -2.04 -1.57
CA PRO A 452 39.60 -1.33 -0.82
C PRO A 452 40.48 -0.58 -1.83
N ASN A 453 40.86 0.65 -1.48
CA ASN A 453 41.80 1.43 -2.26
C ASN A 453 43.04 0.57 -2.52
N VAL A 454 43.20 0.06 -3.72
CA VAL A 454 44.50 -0.40 -4.21
C VAL A 454 45.25 0.86 -4.60
N PRO A 455 46.45 1.11 -4.05
CA PRO A 455 47.20 2.31 -4.26
C PRO A 455 47.54 2.56 -5.72
#